data_82cf69c2c8eb11fa5dbedc70980f481d
#
_entry.id   82cf69c2c8eb11fa5dbedc70980f481d
#
_cell.length_a   1.000
_cell.length_b   1.000
_cell.length_c   1.000
_cell.angle_alpha   90.00
_cell.angle_beta   90.00
_cell.angle_gamma   90.00
#
_symmetry.space_group_name_H-M   'P 1'
#
loop_
_entity.id
_entity.type
_entity.pdbx_description
1 polymer ?
#
loop_
_entity_poly.entity_id
_entity_poly.type
_entity_poly.pdbx_seq_one_letter_code
_entity_poly.pdbx_strand_id
1 'polypeptide(L)'
;EIVDEVLEGDSHELDTKILLMLREPGNTDSPLGPVWFEEMVRDFTSLGGMGPLTLITLTVFVYLILRNLKGHAFYLLATVITGTALSNLLKIGFDRPRPDLVPHGSMTFTNAFPSGHSFMATVVYLTLAVILSQAEKSRSAKIYILSLGVLISVIVGASRVYLGVHWPSDVLAGWVIGAGWALLFWVLAEYLKMRNVLKKRGDEDTQSSG
;
A
#
# COMPACT_ATOMS: atom_id res chain seq x y z
N GLU A 1 -4.15 13.92 13.78
CA GLU A 1 -4.48 13.04 14.91
C GLU A 1 -3.53 11.84 15.00
N ILE A 2 -3.52 10.86 14.05
CA ILE A 2 -2.62 9.69 14.11
C ILE A 2 -1.14 10.11 14.16
N VAL A 3 -0.75 11.14 13.45
CA VAL A 3 0.61 11.68 13.43
C VAL A 3 0.96 12.36 14.76
N ASP A 4 0.03 13.12 15.31
CA ASP A 4 0.21 13.81 16.60
C ASP A 4 0.29 12.78 17.74
N GLU A 5 -0.58 11.77 17.73
CA GLU A 5 -0.62 10.68 18.71
C GLU A 5 0.69 9.85 18.70
N VAL A 6 1.26 9.62 17.48
CA VAL A 6 2.57 8.97 17.33
C VAL A 6 3.72 9.84 17.85
N LEU A 7 3.62 11.16 17.68
CA LEU A 7 4.64 12.13 18.18
C LEU A 7 4.54 12.34 19.69
N GLU A 8 3.35 12.29 20.27
CA GLU A 8 3.12 12.48 21.72
C GLU A 8 3.44 11.23 22.57
N GLY A 9 3.72 10.09 21.94
CA GLY A 9 4.12 8.86 22.62
C GLY A 9 2.97 8.05 23.24
N ASP A 10 1.74 8.54 23.21
CA ASP A 10 0.56 7.84 23.78
C ASP A 10 0.26 6.53 23.04
N SER A 11 0.60 6.45 21.75
CA SER A 11 0.47 5.20 20.99
C SER A 11 1.52 4.14 21.38
N HIS A 12 2.60 4.52 22.07
CA HIS A 12 3.72 3.60 22.34
C HIS A 12 3.36 2.46 23.29
N GLU A 13 2.51 2.72 24.27
CA GLU A 13 2.04 1.67 25.20
C GLU A 13 1.18 0.62 24.47
N LEU A 14 0.26 1.08 23.61
CA LEU A 14 -0.58 0.20 22.80
C LEU A 14 0.23 -0.57 21.76
N ASP A 15 1.17 0.09 21.10
CA ASP A 15 2.11 -0.52 20.14
C ASP A 15 2.90 -1.65 20.81
N THR A 16 3.48 -1.36 21.98
CA THR A 16 4.24 -2.33 22.77
C THR A 16 3.37 -3.52 23.18
N LYS A 17 2.17 -3.27 23.68
CA LYS A 17 1.24 -4.31 24.10
C LYS A 17 0.86 -5.25 22.96
N ILE A 18 0.49 -4.69 21.79
CA ILE A 18 0.13 -5.51 20.62
C ILE A 18 1.34 -6.30 20.12
N LEU A 19 2.53 -5.68 20.07
CA LEU A 19 3.75 -6.36 19.63
C LEU A 19 4.09 -7.56 20.53
N LEU A 20 4.02 -7.37 21.84
CA LEU A 20 4.30 -8.43 22.82
C LEU A 20 3.23 -9.53 22.85
N MET A 21 1.97 -9.21 22.54
CA MET A 21 0.90 -10.22 22.37
C MET A 21 1.19 -11.22 21.23
N LEU A 22 2.06 -10.88 20.29
CA LEU A 22 2.48 -11.73 19.17
C LEU A 22 3.75 -12.55 19.50
N ARG A 23 4.15 -12.61 20.77
CA ARG A 23 5.31 -13.36 21.27
C ARG A 23 4.89 -14.49 22.20
N GLU A 24 5.73 -15.50 22.32
CA GLU A 24 5.50 -16.58 23.30
C GLU A 24 5.54 -16.04 24.74
N PRO A 25 4.64 -16.49 25.61
CA PRO A 25 4.64 -16.06 27.01
C PRO A 25 5.98 -16.34 27.68
N GLY A 26 6.64 -15.27 28.16
CA GLY A 26 7.95 -15.38 28.84
C GLY A 26 9.16 -15.46 27.91
N ASN A 27 8.97 -15.44 26.61
CA ASN A 27 10.05 -15.41 25.59
C ASN A 27 9.77 -14.44 24.45
N THR A 28 10.28 -13.23 24.57
CA THR A 28 10.07 -12.18 23.53
C THR A 28 10.85 -12.45 22.25
N ASP A 29 11.81 -13.36 22.26
CA ASP A 29 12.63 -13.70 21.10
C ASP A 29 11.89 -14.63 20.12
N SER A 30 10.88 -15.37 20.61
CA SER A 30 10.10 -16.30 19.80
C SER A 30 8.76 -15.71 19.40
N PRO A 31 8.48 -15.56 18.09
CA PRO A 31 7.14 -15.23 17.61
C PRO A 31 6.13 -16.31 18.02
N LEU A 32 4.88 -15.90 18.23
CA LEU A 32 3.80 -16.82 18.58
C LEU A 32 3.47 -17.75 17.41
N GLY A 33 3.57 -19.07 17.65
CA GLY A 33 3.19 -20.09 16.67
C GLY A 33 4.34 -20.98 16.19
N PRO A 34 4.04 -22.00 15.39
CA PRO A 34 5.05 -22.92 14.89
C PRO A 34 5.95 -22.27 13.81
N VAL A 35 7.17 -22.79 13.64
CA VAL A 35 8.17 -22.26 12.68
C VAL A 35 7.62 -22.14 11.26
N TRP A 36 6.82 -23.10 10.78
CA TRP A 36 6.21 -23.00 9.46
C TRP A 36 5.29 -21.78 9.28
N PHE A 37 4.65 -21.33 10.37
CA PHE A 37 3.79 -20.14 10.31
C PHE A 37 4.63 -18.88 10.18
N GLU A 38 5.76 -18.79 10.91
CA GLU A 38 6.70 -17.67 10.76
C GLU A 38 7.24 -17.58 9.32
N GLU A 39 7.64 -18.71 8.72
CA GLU A 39 8.09 -18.75 7.33
C GLU A 39 6.99 -18.32 6.36
N MET A 40 5.75 -18.79 6.55
CA MET A 40 4.61 -18.34 5.75
C MET A 40 4.38 -16.82 5.86
N VAL A 41 4.48 -16.24 7.07
CA VAL A 41 4.36 -14.80 7.29
C VAL A 41 5.52 -14.06 6.60
N ARG A 42 6.72 -14.64 6.60
CA ARG A 42 7.90 -14.12 5.89
C ARG A 42 7.71 -14.12 4.36
N ASP A 43 7.06 -15.15 3.83
CA ASP A 43 6.67 -15.20 2.42
C ASP A 43 5.64 -14.12 2.08
N PHE A 44 4.61 -13.95 2.89
CA PHE A 44 3.61 -12.91 2.69
C PHE A 44 4.19 -11.50 2.75
N THR A 45 5.12 -11.22 3.66
CA THR A 45 5.74 -9.90 3.74
C THR A 45 6.50 -9.54 2.47
N SER A 46 7.03 -10.53 1.74
CA SER A 46 7.75 -10.31 0.49
C SER A 46 6.87 -9.69 -0.61
N LEU A 47 5.54 -9.92 -0.58
CA LEU A 47 4.59 -9.29 -1.50
C LEU A 47 4.55 -7.75 -1.37
N GLY A 48 4.95 -7.19 -0.24
CA GLY A 48 5.13 -5.75 -0.03
C GLY A 48 6.56 -5.27 -0.28
N GLY A 49 7.47 -6.16 -0.64
CA GLY A 49 8.85 -5.86 -0.93
C GLY A 49 9.05 -5.13 -2.27
N MET A 50 10.12 -4.36 -2.37
CA MET A 50 10.42 -3.55 -3.57
C MET A 50 10.52 -4.40 -4.84
N GLY A 51 11.19 -5.57 -4.77
CA GLY A 51 11.37 -6.46 -5.91
C GLY A 51 10.03 -6.98 -6.49
N PRO A 52 9.20 -7.69 -5.69
CA PRO A 52 7.90 -8.17 -6.16
C PRO A 52 6.96 -7.06 -6.62
N LEU A 53 6.87 -5.94 -5.91
CA LEU A 53 6.02 -4.80 -6.32
C LEU A 53 6.48 -4.18 -7.63
N THR A 54 7.79 -4.03 -7.84
CA THR A 54 8.35 -3.53 -9.10
C THR A 54 8.06 -4.51 -10.25
N LEU A 55 8.27 -5.80 -10.04
CA LEU A 55 8.01 -6.83 -11.04
C LEU A 55 6.53 -6.83 -11.46
N ILE A 56 5.61 -6.84 -10.50
CA ILE A 56 4.17 -6.82 -10.75
C ILE A 56 3.78 -5.53 -11.50
N THR A 57 4.25 -4.37 -11.02
CA THR A 57 3.96 -3.07 -11.64
C THR A 57 4.43 -3.02 -13.10
N LEU A 58 5.66 -3.44 -13.39
CA LEU A 58 6.21 -3.43 -14.74
C LEU A 58 5.49 -4.45 -15.65
N THR A 59 5.19 -5.64 -15.14
CA THR A 59 4.45 -6.66 -15.89
C THR A 59 3.06 -6.14 -16.30
N VAL A 60 2.32 -5.54 -15.37
CA VAL A 60 0.99 -4.99 -15.66
C VAL A 60 1.11 -3.76 -16.55
N PHE A 61 2.10 -2.90 -16.35
CA PHE A 61 2.35 -1.74 -17.22
C PHE A 61 2.55 -2.18 -18.68
N VAL A 62 3.45 -3.13 -18.92
CA VAL A 62 3.70 -3.65 -20.28
C VAL A 62 2.44 -4.28 -20.87
N TYR A 63 1.71 -5.09 -20.08
CA TYR A 63 0.43 -5.66 -20.51
C TYR A 63 -0.58 -4.58 -20.93
N LEU A 64 -0.73 -3.51 -20.16
CA LEU A 64 -1.65 -2.40 -20.47
C LEU A 64 -1.23 -1.66 -21.76
N ILE A 65 0.07 -1.48 -22.00
CA ILE A 65 0.59 -0.89 -23.24
C ILE A 65 0.27 -1.79 -24.43
N LEU A 66 0.50 -3.08 -24.34
CA LEU A 66 0.19 -4.07 -25.40
C LEU A 66 -1.31 -4.13 -25.72
N ARG A 67 -2.16 -3.88 -24.73
CA ARG A 67 -3.62 -3.77 -24.89
C ARG A 67 -4.10 -2.40 -25.36
N ASN A 68 -3.19 -1.46 -25.68
CA ASN A 68 -3.49 -0.06 -26.04
C ASN A 68 -4.25 0.72 -24.94
N LEU A 69 -4.16 0.28 -23.68
CA LEU A 69 -4.75 0.93 -22.50
C LEU A 69 -3.77 1.95 -21.88
N LYS A 70 -3.21 2.84 -22.70
CA LYS A 70 -2.15 3.76 -22.30
C LYS A 70 -2.52 4.63 -21.09
N GLY A 71 -3.79 5.08 -21.01
CA GLY A 71 -4.25 5.88 -19.85
C GLY A 71 -4.13 5.13 -18.52
N HIS A 72 -4.50 3.84 -18.49
CA HIS A 72 -4.35 2.99 -17.30
C HIS A 72 -2.87 2.69 -16.98
N ALA A 73 -2.04 2.50 -18.02
CA ALA A 73 -0.61 2.28 -17.85
C ALA A 73 0.06 3.49 -17.19
N PHE A 74 -0.19 4.70 -17.67
CA PHE A 74 0.35 5.94 -17.09
C PHE A 74 -0.22 6.23 -15.71
N TYR A 75 -1.51 5.95 -15.47
CA TYR A 75 -2.13 6.03 -14.15
C TYR A 75 -1.40 5.14 -13.15
N LEU A 76 -1.15 3.86 -13.50
CA LEU A 76 -0.42 2.91 -12.65
C LEU A 76 0.98 3.44 -12.31
N LEU A 77 1.77 3.81 -13.32
CA LEU A 77 3.14 4.30 -13.10
C LEU A 77 3.17 5.60 -12.28
N ALA A 78 2.31 6.56 -12.60
CA ALA A 78 2.26 7.83 -11.88
C ALA A 78 1.95 7.60 -10.40
N THR A 79 0.94 6.76 -10.10
CA THR A 79 0.56 6.45 -8.71
C THR A 79 1.70 5.77 -7.94
N VAL A 80 2.39 4.80 -8.57
CA VAL A 80 3.45 4.02 -7.92
C VAL A 80 4.72 4.84 -7.73
N ILE A 81 5.17 5.57 -8.77
CA ILE A 81 6.40 6.37 -8.71
C ILE A 81 6.25 7.51 -7.68
N THR A 82 5.15 8.24 -7.76
CA THR A 82 4.90 9.35 -6.82
C THR A 82 4.62 8.85 -5.40
N GLY A 83 3.97 7.68 -5.24
CA GLY A 83 3.81 7.00 -3.96
C GLY A 83 5.16 6.61 -3.35
N THR A 84 6.07 6.06 -4.16
CA THR A 84 7.44 5.74 -3.70
C THR A 84 8.17 7.00 -3.23
N ALA A 85 8.07 8.09 -3.99
CA ALA A 85 8.66 9.37 -3.59
C ALA A 85 8.06 9.89 -2.27
N LEU A 86 6.74 9.84 -2.12
CA LEU A 86 6.06 10.23 -0.88
C LEU A 86 6.50 9.36 0.30
N SER A 87 6.57 8.03 0.15
CA SER A 87 7.04 7.12 1.20
C SER A 87 8.44 7.49 1.68
N ASN A 88 9.35 7.81 0.74
CA ASN A 88 10.72 8.21 1.08
C ASN A 88 10.78 9.57 1.78
N LEU A 89 9.98 10.55 1.33
CA LEU A 89 9.90 11.87 1.96
C LEU A 89 9.38 11.78 3.40
N LEU A 90 8.33 10.99 3.63
CA LEU A 90 7.79 10.78 4.98
C LEU A 90 8.83 10.13 5.90
N LYS A 91 9.61 9.18 5.42
CA LYS A 91 10.68 8.54 6.21
C LYS A 91 11.82 9.49 6.60
N ILE A 92 12.10 10.49 5.77
CA ILE A 92 13.09 11.52 6.09
C ILE A 92 12.53 12.49 7.14
N GLY A 93 11.21 12.77 7.07
CA GLY A 93 10.54 13.71 7.97
C GLY A 93 10.27 13.17 9.37
N PHE A 94 10.17 11.83 9.54
CA PHE A 94 9.86 11.18 10.81
C PHE A 94 10.99 10.24 11.22
N ASP A 95 11.81 10.66 12.20
CA ASP A 95 12.95 9.88 12.71
C ASP A 95 12.50 8.94 13.87
N ARG A 96 11.54 8.06 13.59
CA ARG A 96 11.02 7.11 14.57
C ARG A 96 11.87 5.83 14.59
N PRO A 97 12.39 5.41 15.77
CA PRO A 97 13.12 4.15 15.90
C PRO A 97 12.19 2.94 15.72
N ARG A 98 12.77 1.83 15.26
CA ARG A 98 12.08 0.56 15.16
C ARG A 98 11.91 -0.10 16.53
N PRO A 99 10.99 -1.09 16.66
CA PRO A 99 10.93 -1.89 17.87
C PRO A 99 12.28 -2.52 18.21
N ASP A 100 12.75 -2.33 19.43
CA ASP A 100 13.97 -2.96 19.99
C ASP A 100 13.65 -4.03 21.04
N LEU A 101 12.35 -4.24 21.31
CA LEU A 101 11.86 -5.20 22.32
C LEU A 101 11.90 -6.66 21.86
N VAL A 102 12.05 -6.88 20.56
CA VAL A 102 11.99 -8.20 19.92
C VAL A 102 12.98 -8.30 18.78
N PRO A 103 13.51 -9.50 18.46
CA PRO A 103 14.34 -9.69 17.29
C PRO A 103 13.62 -9.35 15.99
N HIS A 104 14.34 -8.76 15.05
CA HIS A 104 13.80 -8.44 13.73
C HIS A 104 13.82 -9.68 12.82
N GLY A 105 12.66 -10.22 12.51
CA GLY A 105 12.49 -11.34 11.58
C GLY A 105 12.72 -11.00 10.10
N SER A 106 13.14 -9.77 9.78
CA SER A 106 13.42 -9.31 8.42
C SER A 106 14.47 -8.17 8.42
N MET A 107 15.27 -8.07 7.37
CA MET A 107 16.26 -6.99 7.19
C MET A 107 15.58 -5.63 7.06
N THR A 108 16.16 -4.62 7.72
CA THR A 108 15.64 -3.24 7.73
C THR A 108 16.77 -2.23 7.61
N PHE A 109 16.60 -1.20 6.79
CA PHE A 109 17.64 -0.22 6.48
C PHE A 109 17.20 1.25 6.65
N THR A 110 15.94 1.49 7.07
CA THR A 110 15.34 2.82 7.12
C THR A 110 14.52 2.99 8.41
N ASN A 111 14.13 4.24 8.73
CA ASN A 111 13.28 4.60 9.85
C ASN A 111 11.93 3.84 9.84
N ALA A 112 11.30 3.72 11.01
CA ALA A 112 10.11 2.89 11.19
C ALA A 112 8.88 3.50 10.52
N PHE A 113 8.65 4.80 10.69
CA PHE A 113 7.41 5.48 10.30
C PHE A 113 7.49 6.18 8.93
N PRO A 114 6.44 6.08 8.11
CA PRO A 114 5.45 5.00 8.11
C PRO A 114 6.04 3.68 7.59
N SER A 115 5.34 2.56 7.79
CA SER A 115 5.74 1.26 7.22
C SER A 115 5.72 1.29 5.70
N GLY A 116 6.90 1.23 5.07
CA GLY A 116 7.03 1.28 3.61
C GLY A 116 6.40 0.07 2.90
N HIS A 117 6.46 -1.14 3.48
CA HIS A 117 5.78 -2.33 2.95
C HIS A 117 4.27 -2.16 2.97
N SER A 118 3.71 -1.71 4.11
CA SER A 118 2.26 -1.48 4.24
C SER A 118 1.77 -0.40 3.30
N PHE A 119 2.48 0.73 3.23
CA PHE A 119 2.15 1.83 2.33
C PHE A 119 2.18 1.41 0.86
N MET A 120 3.32 0.87 0.39
CA MET A 120 3.49 0.53 -1.02
C MET A 120 2.63 -0.66 -1.46
N ALA A 121 2.42 -1.68 -0.61
CA ALA A 121 1.46 -2.74 -0.89
C ALA A 121 0.06 -2.17 -1.08
N THR A 122 -0.39 -1.26 -0.20
CA THR A 122 -1.70 -0.61 -0.31
C THR A 122 -1.81 0.19 -1.60
N VAL A 123 -0.83 1.03 -1.92
CA VAL A 123 -0.81 1.82 -3.16
C VAL A 123 -0.90 0.92 -4.39
N VAL A 124 -0.04 -0.09 -4.48
CA VAL A 124 0.04 -0.95 -5.68
C VAL A 124 -1.20 -1.83 -5.81
N TYR A 125 -1.56 -2.60 -4.76
CA TYR A 125 -2.65 -3.56 -4.87
C TYR A 125 -4.02 -2.91 -4.99
N LEU A 126 -4.29 -1.77 -4.35
CA LEU A 126 -5.54 -1.04 -4.57
C LEU A 126 -5.58 -0.41 -5.98
N THR A 127 -4.48 0.14 -6.48
CA THR A 127 -4.42 0.68 -7.84
C THR A 127 -4.69 -0.42 -8.87
N LEU A 128 -4.06 -1.59 -8.72
CA LEU A 128 -4.30 -2.74 -9.59
C LEU A 128 -5.74 -3.26 -9.49
N ALA A 129 -6.28 -3.34 -8.28
CA ALA A 129 -7.66 -3.76 -8.07
C ALA A 129 -8.66 -2.81 -8.73
N VAL A 130 -8.44 -1.49 -8.66
CA VAL A 130 -9.26 -0.49 -9.36
C VAL A 130 -9.18 -0.69 -10.88
N ILE A 131 -7.98 -0.83 -11.45
CA ILE A 131 -7.81 -1.05 -12.89
C ILE A 131 -8.55 -2.32 -13.35
N LEU A 132 -8.36 -3.43 -12.65
CA LEU A 132 -8.98 -4.70 -12.98
C LEU A 132 -10.50 -4.64 -12.82
N SER A 133 -11.01 -4.00 -11.77
CA SER A 133 -12.44 -3.87 -11.51
C SER A 133 -13.17 -3.08 -12.61
N GLN A 134 -12.50 -2.15 -13.30
CA GLN A 134 -13.09 -1.40 -14.40
C GLN A 134 -13.35 -2.29 -15.64
N ALA A 135 -12.56 -3.35 -15.83
CA ALA A 135 -12.76 -4.31 -16.93
C ALA A 135 -13.92 -5.28 -16.68
N GLU A 136 -14.35 -5.43 -15.43
CA GLU A 136 -15.40 -6.37 -15.04
C GLU A 136 -16.80 -5.78 -15.20
N LYS A 137 -17.76 -6.64 -15.60
CA LYS A 137 -19.19 -6.29 -15.68
C LYS A 137 -19.94 -6.68 -14.42
N SER A 138 -19.56 -7.80 -13.80
CA SER A 138 -20.20 -8.33 -12.61
C SER A 138 -19.86 -7.51 -11.37
N ARG A 139 -20.89 -7.07 -10.63
CA ARG A 139 -20.70 -6.38 -9.34
C ARG A 139 -19.99 -7.25 -8.31
N SER A 140 -20.30 -8.53 -8.27
CA SER A 140 -19.67 -9.48 -7.34
C SER A 140 -18.18 -9.66 -7.66
N ALA A 141 -17.79 -9.74 -8.95
CA ALA A 141 -16.40 -9.80 -9.36
C ALA A 141 -15.64 -8.51 -9.00
N LYS A 142 -16.24 -7.33 -9.18
CA LYS A 142 -15.65 -6.06 -8.76
C LYS A 142 -15.36 -6.03 -7.26
N ILE A 143 -16.36 -6.40 -6.45
CA ILE A 143 -16.22 -6.45 -5.00
C ILE A 143 -15.11 -7.44 -4.61
N TYR A 144 -15.08 -8.62 -5.20
CA TYR A 144 -14.06 -9.62 -4.93
C TYR A 144 -12.64 -9.10 -5.23
N ILE A 145 -12.43 -8.47 -6.39
CA ILE A 145 -11.13 -7.92 -6.79
C ILE A 145 -10.68 -6.81 -5.83
N LEU A 146 -11.58 -5.90 -5.46
CA LEU A 146 -11.27 -4.83 -4.51
C LEU A 146 -10.96 -5.38 -3.12
N SER A 147 -11.76 -6.36 -2.66
CA SER A 147 -11.53 -7.04 -1.37
C SER A 147 -10.19 -7.78 -1.34
N LEU A 148 -9.78 -8.39 -2.46
CA LEU A 148 -8.50 -9.06 -2.57
C LEU A 148 -7.33 -8.06 -2.46
N GLY A 149 -7.42 -6.90 -3.10
CA GLY A 149 -6.43 -5.84 -2.96
C GLY A 149 -6.28 -5.35 -1.53
N VAL A 150 -7.41 -5.16 -0.82
CA VAL A 150 -7.42 -4.80 0.61
C VAL A 150 -6.82 -5.94 1.44
N LEU A 151 -7.23 -7.18 1.23
CA LEU A 151 -6.75 -8.34 1.98
C LEU A 151 -5.24 -8.51 1.88
N ILE A 152 -4.67 -8.43 0.67
CA ILE A 152 -3.21 -8.52 0.48
C ILE A 152 -2.51 -7.39 1.23
N SER A 153 -3.02 -6.16 1.15
CA SER A 153 -2.44 -5.01 1.85
C SER A 153 -2.45 -5.21 3.37
N VAL A 154 -3.55 -5.74 3.91
CA VAL A 154 -3.69 -6.05 5.35
C VAL A 154 -2.71 -7.15 5.77
N ILE A 155 -2.62 -8.24 5.01
CA ILE A 155 -1.70 -9.36 5.30
C ILE A 155 -0.25 -8.87 5.29
N VAL A 156 0.15 -8.08 4.29
CA VAL A 156 1.50 -7.51 4.22
C VAL A 156 1.78 -6.62 5.44
N GLY A 157 0.86 -5.74 5.82
CA GLY A 157 1.07 -4.87 6.98
C GLY A 157 1.12 -5.66 8.30
N ALA A 158 0.19 -6.57 8.52
CA ALA A 158 0.16 -7.41 9.71
C ALA A 158 1.45 -8.26 9.85
N SER A 159 2.00 -8.75 8.74
CA SER A 159 3.27 -9.47 8.73
C SER A 159 4.44 -8.63 9.27
N ARG A 160 4.42 -7.29 9.08
CA ARG A 160 5.49 -6.41 9.57
C ARG A 160 5.49 -6.27 11.09
N VAL A 161 4.30 -6.28 11.70
CA VAL A 161 4.16 -6.28 13.15
C VAL A 161 4.57 -7.64 13.72
N TYR A 162 4.07 -8.73 13.12
CA TYR A 162 4.42 -10.08 13.55
C TYR A 162 5.93 -10.35 13.50
N LEU A 163 6.62 -9.89 12.45
CA LEU A 163 8.07 -10.01 12.29
C LEU A 163 8.88 -9.02 13.16
N GLY A 164 8.23 -8.21 13.99
CA GLY A 164 8.90 -7.32 14.96
C GLY A 164 9.62 -6.12 14.33
N VAL A 165 9.39 -5.80 13.07
CA VAL A 165 10.16 -4.77 12.35
C VAL A 165 9.46 -3.40 12.27
N HIS A 166 8.18 -3.34 12.63
CA HIS A 166 7.37 -2.12 12.69
C HIS A 166 6.41 -2.15 13.87
N TRP A 167 6.14 -0.98 14.40
CA TRP A 167 5.06 -0.76 15.34
C TRP A 167 3.69 -0.90 14.64
N PRO A 168 2.63 -1.36 15.35
CA PRO A 168 1.26 -1.36 14.82
C PRO A 168 0.83 -0.03 14.21
N SER A 169 1.14 1.09 14.87
CA SER A 169 0.82 2.44 14.39
C SER A 169 1.57 2.82 13.11
N ASP A 170 2.82 2.35 12.88
CA ASP A 170 3.53 2.55 11.61
C ASP A 170 2.80 1.88 10.44
N VAL A 171 2.26 0.69 10.70
CA VAL A 171 1.51 -0.11 9.73
C VAL A 171 0.16 0.53 9.42
N LEU A 172 -0.56 0.96 10.46
CA LEU A 172 -1.84 1.66 10.32
C LEU A 172 -1.67 2.95 9.50
N ALA A 173 -0.67 3.76 9.82
CA ALA A 173 -0.34 4.96 9.04
C ALA A 173 -0.02 4.61 7.59
N GLY A 174 0.75 3.55 7.34
CA GLY A 174 1.05 3.06 6.01
C GLY A 174 -0.21 2.70 5.21
N TRP A 175 -1.17 2.00 5.81
CA TRP A 175 -2.45 1.67 5.17
C TRP A 175 -3.29 2.91 4.88
N VAL A 176 -3.46 3.81 5.85
CA VAL A 176 -4.30 5.00 5.70
C VAL A 176 -3.73 5.95 4.65
N ILE A 177 -2.43 6.27 4.72
CA ILE A 177 -1.79 7.17 3.76
C ILE A 177 -1.74 6.52 2.37
N GLY A 178 -1.45 5.21 2.29
CA GLY A 178 -1.43 4.47 1.02
C GLY A 178 -2.80 4.40 0.35
N ALA A 179 -3.86 4.14 1.12
CA ALA A 179 -5.24 4.15 0.61
C ALA A 179 -5.67 5.54 0.17
N GLY A 180 -5.36 6.57 0.96
CA GLY A 180 -5.59 7.97 0.59
C GLY A 180 -4.89 8.36 -0.70
N TRP A 181 -3.64 7.92 -0.88
CA TRP A 181 -2.86 8.15 -2.11
C TRP A 181 -3.48 7.47 -3.34
N ALA A 182 -3.84 6.19 -3.23
CA ALA A 182 -4.49 5.44 -4.30
C ALA A 182 -5.85 6.08 -4.68
N LEU A 183 -6.63 6.49 -3.69
CA LEU A 183 -7.91 7.18 -3.88
C LEU A 183 -7.74 8.55 -4.56
N LEU A 184 -6.76 9.36 -4.13
CA LEU A 184 -6.44 10.65 -4.73
C LEU A 184 -6.15 10.51 -6.22
N PHE A 185 -5.29 9.56 -6.59
CA PHE A 185 -4.94 9.32 -7.99
C PHE A 185 -6.10 8.76 -8.80
N TRP A 186 -6.95 7.94 -8.19
CA TRP A 186 -8.18 7.47 -8.85
C TRP A 186 -9.14 8.63 -9.13
N VAL A 187 -9.41 9.49 -8.16
CA VAL A 187 -10.26 10.68 -8.34
C VAL A 187 -9.68 11.61 -9.42
N LEU A 188 -8.37 11.85 -9.40
CA LEU A 188 -7.69 12.67 -10.41
C LEU A 188 -7.83 12.06 -11.80
N ALA A 189 -7.66 10.75 -11.96
CA ALA A 189 -7.81 10.08 -13.24
C ALA A 189 -9.25 10.19 -13.79
N GLU A 190 -10.27 10.01 -12.95
CA GLU A 190 -11.67 10.18 -13.35
C GLU A 190 -11.99 11.64 -13.71
N TYR A 191 -11.47 12.61 -12.96
CA TYR A 191 -11.63 14.02 -13.28
C TYR A 191 -11.03 14.36 -14.65
N LEU A 192 -9.83 13.88 -14.95
CA LEU A 192 -9.18 14.12 -16.25
C LEU A 192 -9.92 13.46 -17.41
N LYS A 193 -10.50 12.27 -17.22
CA LYS A 193 -11.37 11.60 -18.20
C LYS A 193 -12.61 12.46 -18.50
N MET A 194 -13.32 12.94 -17.48
CA MET A 194 -14.50 13.79 -17.63
C MET A 194 -14.16 15.09 -18.39
N ARG A 195 -13.05 15.75 -18.04
CA ARG A 195 -12.61 16.97 -18.69
C ARG A 195 -12.34 16.78 -20.19
N ASN A 196 -11.70 15.66 -20.56
CA ASN A 196 -11.42 15.35 -21.96
C ASN A 196 -12.70 15.07 -22.76
N VAL A 197 -13.71 14.43 -22.16
CA VAL A 197 -15.02 14.20 -22.77
C VAL A 197 -15.76 15.52 -23.02
N LEU A 198 -15.77 16.42 -22.03
CA LEU A 198 -16.41 17.74 -22.16
C LEU A 198 -15.73 18.61 -23.23
N LYS A 199 -14.40 18.59 -23.31
CA LYS A 199 -13.66 19.32 -24.33
C LYS A 199 -14.00 18.85 -25.75
N LYS A 200 -14.04 17.52 -25.98
CA LYS A 200 -14.41 16.96 -27.29
C LYS A 200 -15.82 17.39 -27.74
N ARG A 201 -16.80 17.35 -26.81
CA ARG A 201 -18.16 17.82 -27.12
C ARG A 201 -18.19 19.30 -27.51
N GLY A 202 -17.50 20.16 -26.77
CA GLY A 202 -17.42 21.58 -27.11
C GLY A 202 -16.81 21.85 -28.48
N ASP A 203 -15.77 21.09 -28.86
CA ASP A 203 -15.14 21.20 -30.18
C ASP A 203 -16.08 20.74 -31.33
N GLU A 204 -16.87 19.66 -31.10
CA GLU A 204 -17.87 19.15 -32.04
C GLU A 204 -19.04 20.15 -32.26
N ASP A 205 -19.56 20.75 -31.17
CA ASP A 205 -20.64 21.75 -31.23
C ASP A 205 -20.20 23.03 -31.97
N THR A 206 -18.94 23.41 -31.81
CA THR A 206 -18.38 24.58 -32.49
C THR A 206 -18.21 24.34 -34.00
N GLN A 207 -17.86 23.13 -34.43
CA GLN A 207 -17.72 22.75 -35.84
C GLN A 207 -19.08 22.56 -36.54
N SER A 208 -20.14 22.22 -35.81
CA SER A 208 -21.48 22.05 -36.39
C SER A 208 -22.25 23.34 -36.55
N SER A 209 -21.81 24.44 -35.95
CA SER A 209 -22.45 25.76 -35.97
C SER A 209 -21.78 26.78 -36.91
N GLY A 210 -20.72 26.41 -37.62
CA GLY A 210 -20.03 27.23 -38.61
C GLY A 210 -20.13 26.66 -40.02
#